data_48bf209a933d23b9523a421f02d41870
#
_entry.id   48bf209a933d23b9523a421f02d41870
#
_cell.length_a   1.000
_cell.length_b   1.000
_cell.length_c   1.000
_cell.angle_alpha   90.00
_cell.angle_beta   90.00
_cell.angle_gamma   90.00
#
_symmetry.space_group_name_H-M   'P 1'
#
loop_
_entity.id
_entity.type
_entity.pdbx_description
1 polymer ?
#
loop_
_entity_poly.entity_id
_entity_poly.type
_entity_poly.pdbx_seq_one_letter_code
_entity_poly.pdbx_strand_id
1 'polypeptide(L)'
;MKKIFIVYGHYNDRSFNAAIKDTFIKTAEEKGHKIDCLDLYKENFNPVFSGEKPGKEVLDHRKRIEESNVIVLIAPIWNFRMPAIVEGWIDKVLAPPWAFRFKKLFGNYGFPIGNLKGKKAVVFCTYGSPQFAIRTFFLNMPTKRLRRGVFNICGITDVVYKRFFAVPFVSQEKRQKFLEIVKKTALNV
;
A
#
# COMPACT_ATOMS: atom_id res chain seq x y z
N MET A 1 -18.31 -1.41 -11.91
CA MET A 1 -16.95 -1.76 -12.37
C MET A 1 -15.98 -0.67 -11.92
N LYS A 2 -14.84 -1.01 -11.31
CA LYS A 2 -13.75 -0.09 -10.90
C LYS A 2 -12.44 -0.54 -11.53
N LYS A 3 -11.50 0.40 -11.72
CA LYS A 3 -10.10 0.10 -12.05
C LYS A 3 -9.30 0.10 -10.74
N ILE A 4 -8.63 -0.99 -10.45
CA ILE A 4 -7.89 -1.21 -9.20
C ILE A 4 -6.41 -1.37 -9.53
N PHE A 5 -5.57 -0.49 -8.99
CA PHE A 5 -4.12 -0.57 -9.11
C PHE A 5 -3.53 -1.20 -7.85
N ILE A 6 -2.86 -2.34 -8.02
CA ILE A 6 -2.22 -3.09 -6.93
C ILE A 6 -0.72 -2.85 -6.97
N VAL A 7 -0.14 -2.46 -5.85
CA VAL A 7 1.31 -2.42 -5.63
C VAL A 7 1.68 -3.54 -4.68
N TYR A 8 2.42 -4.49 -5.18
CA TYR A 8 2.84 -5.68 -4.45
C TYR A 8 4.34 -5.65 -4.19
N GLY A 9 4.73 -5.85 -2.92
CA GLY A 9 6.13 -5.79 -2.51
C GLY A 9 6.55 -6.95 -1.62
N HIS A 10 6.73 -8.15 -2.21
CA HIS A 10 7.34 -9.29 -1.53
C HIS A 10 8.17 -10.12 -2.53
N TYR A 11 9.39 -10.49 -2.13
CA TYR A 11 10.36 -11.18 -2.98
C TYR A 11 10.03 -12.66 -3.24
N ASN A 12 9.18 -13.27 -2.42
CA ASN A 12 8.86 -14.70 -2.48
C ASN A 12 7.42 -14.92 -2.93
N ASP A 13 7.25 -15.52 -4.09
CA ASP A 13 5.94 -15.85 -4.69
C ASP A 13 5.16 -16.95 -3.94
N ARG A 14 5.81 -17.67 -3.02
CA ARG A 14 5.15 -18.67 -2.16
C ARG A 14 4.83 -18.11 -0.76
N SER A 15 4.89 -16.80 -0.59
CA SER A 15 4.63 -16.16 0.69
C SER A 15 3.12 -16.01 0.96
N PHE A 16 2.78 -15.76 2.22
CA PHE A 16 1.39 -15.42 2.57
C PHE A 16 0.94 -14.09 1.93
N ASN A 17 1.87 -13.16 1.66
CA ASN A 17 1.56 -11.95 0.89
C ASN A 17 1.17 -12.27 -0.56
N ALA A 18 1.78 -13.28 -1.18
CA ALA A 18 1.38 -13.74 -2.51
C ALA A 18 -0.04 -14.34 -2.47
N ALA A 19 -0.34 -15.16 -1.46
CA ALA A 19 -1.70 -15.69 -1.28
C ALA A 19 -2.75 -14.58 -1.08
N ILE A 20 -2.42 -13.50 -0.35
CA ILE A 20 -3.27 -12.32 -0.21
C ILE A 20 -3.50 -11.67 -1.58
N LYS A 21 -2.44 -11.41 -2.34
CA LYS A 21 -2.50 -10.80 -3.67
C LYS A 21 -3.40 -11.63 -4.60
N ASP A 22 -3.13 -12.91 -4.71
CA ASP A 22 -3.84 -13.80 -5.64
C ASP A 22 -5.33 -13.95 -5.26
N THR A 23 -5.63 -14.06 -3.95
CA THR A 23 -7.01 -14.10 -3.44
C THR A 23 -7.74 -12.80 -3.74
N PHE A 24 -7.10 -11.65 -3.55
CA PHE A 24 -7.71 -10.34 -3.82
C PHE A 24 -7.99 -10.18 -5.31
N ILE A 25 -7.01 -10.46 -6.17
CA ILE A 25 -7.12 -10.35 -7.64
C ILE A 25 -8.29 -11.21 -8.12
N LYS A 26 -8.25 -12.52 -7.83
CA LYS A 26 -9.29 -13.45 -8.25
C LYS A 26 -10.69 -12.95 -7.86
N THR A 27 -10.88 -12.59 -6.58
CA THR A 27 -12.19 -12.17 -6.08
C THR A 27 -12.66 -10.85 -6.71
N ALA A 28 -11.76 -9.90 -6.93
CA ALA A 28 -12.10 -8.61 -7.53
C ALA A 28 -12.42 -8.73 -9.03
N GLU A 29 -11.74 -9.61 -9.76
CA GLU A 29 -12.03 -9.93 -11.17
C GLU A 29 -13.37 -10.65 -11.31
N GLU A 30 -13.67 -11.63 -10.44
CA GLU A 30 -14.97 -12.32 -10.39
C GLU A 30 -16.13 -11.33 -10.15
N LYS A 31 -15.85 -10.21 -9.46
CA LYS A 31 -16.82 -9.11 -9.26
C LYS A 31 -16.87 -8.13 -10.43
N GLY A 32 -16.09 -8.34 -11.48
CA GLY A 32 -16.07 -7.51 -12.69
C GLY A 32 -15.23 -6.24 -12.57
N HIS A 33 -14.26 -6.18 -11.64
CA HIS A 33 -13.30 -5.09 -11.57
C HIS A 33 -12.14 -5.32 -12.54
N LYS A 34 -11.52 -4.24 -13.03
CA LYS A 34 -10.30 -4.30 -13.83
C LYS A 34 -9.09 -4.19 -12.91
N ILE A 35 -8.22 -5.19 -12.95
CA ILE A 35 -7.02 -5.24 -12.13
C ILE A 35 -5.79 -4.87 -12.95
N ASP A 36 -4.97 -4.03 -12.37
CA ASP A 36 -3.65 -3.65 -12.82
C ASP A 36 -2.67 -3.90 -11.67
N CYS A 37 -1.80 -4.89 -11.79
CA CYS A 37 -0.92 -5.33 -10.70
C CYS A 37 0.54 -5.04 -11.03
N LEU A 38 1.16 -4.21 -10.22
CA LEU A 38 2.59 -3.90 -10.21
C LEU A 38 3.29 -4.78 -9.16
N ASP A 39 4.10 -5.71 -9.60
CA ASP A 39 5.00 -6.49 -8.74
C ASP A 39 6.38 -5.86 -8.76
N LEU A 40 6.72 -5.12 -7.69
CA LEU A 40 7.96 -4.35 -7.62
C LEU A 40 9.24 -5.20 -7.73
N TYR A 41 9.20 -6.43 -7.24
CA TYR A 41 10.36 -7.34 -7.36
C TYR A 41 10.50 -7.92 -8.76
N LYS A 42 9.40 -8.29 -9.41
CA LYS A 42 9.42 -8.82 -10.78
C LYS A 42 9.80 -7.76 -11.80
N GLU A 43 9.36 -6.53 -11.60
CA GLU A 43 9.71 -5.39 -12.46
C GLU A 43 11.10 -4.81 -12.15
N ASN A 44 11.82 -5.38 -11.16
CA ASN A 44 13.15 -4.91 -10.74
C ASN A 44 13.19 -3.40 -10.43
N PHE A 45 12.12 -2.89 -9.78
CA PHE A 45 12.01 -1.48 -9.43
C PHE A 45 13.21 -1.01 -8.62
N ASN A 46 13.89 0.04 -9.07
CA ASN A 46 14.97 0.64 -8.31
C ASN A 46 14.44 1.57 -7.20
N PRO A 47 14.56 1.18 -5.90
CA PRO A 47 14.05 1.97 -4.80
C PRO A 47 14.90 3.18 -4.42
N VAL A 48 16.09 3.30 -4.97
CA VAL A 48 17.01 4.39 -4.62
C VAL A 48 16.52 5.69 -5.23
N PHE A 49 16.31 6.70 -4.40
CA PHE A 49 15.96 8.06 -4.81
C PHE A 49 17.13 8.99 -4.54
N SER A 50 17.67 9.59 -5.59
CA SER A 50 18.83 10.48 -5.56
C SER A 50 18.47 11.94 -5.88
N GLY A 51 17.18 12.30 -5.81
CA GLY A 51 16.72 13.67 -6.08
C GLY A 51 16.54 13.97 -7.59
N GLU A 52 16.65 12.96 -8.44
CA GLU A 52 16.46 13.09 -9.88
C GLU A 52 15.00 13.39 -10.26
N LYS A 53 14.82 13.98 -11.45
CA LYS A 53 13.48 14.12 -12.03
C LYS A 53 12.86 12.74 -12.27
N PRO A 54 11.51 12.60 -12.14
CA PRO A 54 10.84 11.33 -12.38
C PRO A 54 11.15 10.76 -13.76
N GLY A 55 11.74 9.57 -13.78
CA GLY A 55 11.97 8.81 -15.01
C GLY A 55 10.67 8.20 -15.57
N LYS A 56 10.78 7.59 -16.76
CA LYS A 56 9.64 6.99 -17.49
C LYS A 56 8.85 6.00 -16.63
N GLU A 57 9.52 5.14 -15.87
CA GLU A 57 8.93 4.16 -14.97
C GLU A 57 8.06 4.81 -13.89
N VAL A 58 8.57 5.85 -13.21
CA VAL A 58 7.82 6.60 -12.19
C VAL A 58 6.62 7.31 -12.79
N LEU A 59 6.76 7.89 -13.98
CA LEU A 59 5.67 8.54 -14.70
C LEU A 59 4.57 7.54 -15.10
N ASP A 60 4.94 6.33 -15.53
CA ASP A 60 3.99 5.25 -15.82
C ASP A 60 3.21 4.84 -14.55
N HIS A 61 3.90 4.61 -13.44
CA HIS A 61 3.24 4.29 -12.17
C HIS A 61 2.28 5.39 -11.71
N ARG A 62 2.63 6.66 -11.90
CA ARG A 62 1.74 7.80 -11.61
C ARG A 62 0.51 7.78 -12.49
N LYS A 63 0.64 7.53 -13.79
CA LYS A 63 -0.47 7.39 -14.71
C LYS A 63 -1.41 6.25 -14.30
N ARG A 64 -0.86 5.09 -13.94
CA ARG A 64 -1.64 3.94 -13.42
C ARG A 64 -2.44 4.32 -12.17
N ILE A 65 -1.86 5.10 -11.26
CA ILE A 65 -2.57 5.65 -10.10
C ILE A 65 -3.66 6.61 -10.54
N GLU A 66 -3.40 7.55 -11.45
CA GLU A 66 -4.38 8.53 -11.93
C GLU A 66 -5.61 7.86 -12.53
N GLU A 67 -5.40 6.82 -13.33
CA GLU A 67 -6.46 6.05 -13.98
C GLU A 67 -7.22 5.11 -13.04
N SER A 68 -6.70 4.82 -11.84
CA SER A 68 -7.33 3.91 -10.88
C SER A 68 -8.35 4.60 -9.98
N ASN A 69 -9.38 3.86 -9.57
CA ASN A 69 -10.32 4.27 -8.53
C ASN A 69 -9.82 3.88 -7.13
N VAL A 70 -9.11 2.76 -7.06
CA VAL A 70 -8.64 2.15 -5.80
C VAL A 70 -7.17 1.79 -5.95
N ILE A 71 -6.38 2.14 -4.93
CA ILE A 71 -4.99 1.74 -4.81
C ILE A 71 -4.93 0.65 -3.74
N VAL A 72 -4.35 -0.50 -4.06
CA VAL A 72 -4.16 -1.60 -3.11
C VAL A 72 -2.67 -1.78 -2.87
N LEU A 73 -2.24 -1.72 -1.62
CA LEU A 73 -0.85 -1.94 -1.22
C LEU A 73 -0.74 -3.23 -0.42
N ILE A 74 0.08 -4.18 -0.88
CA ILE A 74 0.26 -5.50 -0.25
C ILE A 74 1.74 -5.71 0.02
N ALA A 75 2.12 -5.71 1.30
CA ALA A 75 3.50 -5.94 1.71
C ALA A 75 3.61 -6.37 3.19
N PRO A 76 4.70 -7.03 3.59
CA PRO A 76 4.97 -7.29 4.99
C PRO A 76 5.43 -6.02 5.71
N ILE A 77 5.37 -6.06 7.04
CA ILE A 77 6.01 -5.06 7.88
C ILE A 77 7.29 -5.66 8.47
N TRP A 78 8.43 -5.13 8.08
CA TRP A 78 9.76 -5.43 8.58
C TRP A 78 10.31 -4.21 9.31
N ASN A 79 10.79 -4.40 10.55
CA ASN A 79 11.34 -3.31 11.37
C ASN A 79 10.42 -2.07 11.40
N PHE A 80 9.10 -2.28 11.56
CA PHE A 80 8.04 -1.25 11.58
C PHE A 80 7.84 -0.48 10.26
N ARG A 81 8.48 -0.91 9.17
CA ARG A 81 8.33 -0.34 7.81
C ARG A 81 7.98 -1.44 6.83
N MET A 82 7.60 -1.05 5.64
CA MET A 82 7.51 -1.97 4.52
C MET A 82 8.91 -2.30 3.98
N PRO A 83 9.08 -3.32 3.14
CA PRO A 83 10.35 -3.59 2.46
C PRO A 83 10.91 -2.35 1.77
N ALA A 84 12.24 -2.22 1.70
CA ALA A 84 12.91 -1.06 1.12
C ALA A 84 12.41 -0.72 -0.29
N ILE A 85 12.10 -1.72 -1.10
CA ILE A 85 11.58 -1.53 -2.45
C ILE A 85 10.22 -0.82 -2.46
N VAL A 86 9.35 -1.10 -1.47
CA VAL A 86 8.05 -0.44 -1.32
C VAL A 86 8.22 0.97 -0.76
N GLU A 87 9.11 1.15 0.21
CA GLU A 87 9.42 2.47 0.76
C GLU A 87 10.00 3.40 -0.31
N GLY A 88 10.95 2.90 -1.12
CA GLY A 88 11.50 3.66 -2.23
C GLY A 88 10.46 3.94 -3.33
N TRP A 89 9.51 3.02 -3.56
CA TRP A 89 8.37 3.29 -4.45
C TRP A 89 7.50 4.44 -3.90
N ILE A 90 7.21 4.45 -2.60
CA ILE A 90 6.49 5.55 -1.95
C ILE A 90 7.24 6.87 -2.14
N ASP A 91 8.54 6.88 -1.86
CA ASP A 91 9.37 8.08 -1.92
C ASP A 91 9.52 8.64 -3.34
N LYS A 92 9.60 7.79 -4.37
CA LYS A 92 9.75 8.20 -5.78
C LYS A 92 8.42 8.54 -6.44
N VAL A 93 7.39 7.72 -6.23
CA VAL A 93 6.12 7.85 -6.94
C VAL A 93 5.19 8.83 -6.24
N LEU A 94 5.02 8.73 -4.89
CA LEU A 94 4.16 9.61 -4.11
C LEU A 94 4.87 10.90 -3.66
N ALA A 95 5.81 11.38 -4.45
CA ALA A 95 6.59 12.58 -4.17
C ALA A 95 5.87 13.88 -4.59
N PRO A 96 6.24 15.02 -3.97
CA PRO A 96 5.82 16.32 -4.47
C PRO A 96 6.51 16.65 -5.81
N PRO A 97 5.97 17.57 -6.63
CA PRO A 97 4.69 18.26 -6.44
C PRO A 97 3.48 17.45 -6.92
N TRP A 98 3.70 16.20 -7.45
CA TRP A 98 2.65 15.42 -8.08
C TRP A 98 1.62 14.86 -7.08
N ALA A 99 2.04 14.10 -6.05
CA ALA A 99 1.11 13.50 -5.09
C ALA A 99 0.55 14.51 -4.10
N PHE A 100 1.33 15.51 -3.77
CA PHE A 100 0.97 16.62 -2.88
C PHE A 100 1.85 17.82 -3.14
N ARG A 101 1.42 19.00 -2.69
CA ARG A 101 2.20 20.25 -2.75
C ARG A 101 2.15 20.97 -1.40
N PHE A 102 3.15 21.79 -1.13
CA PHE A 102 3.14 22.63 0.07
C PHE A 102 2.47 23.98 -0.23
N LYS A 103 1.46 24.32 0.59
CA LYS A 103 0.86 25.66 0.60
C LYS A 103 1.44 26.43 1.77
N LYS A 104 1.95 27.63 1.52
CA LYS A 104 2.38 28.55 2.59
C LYS A 104 1.21 28.81 3.53
N LEU A 105 1.44 28.61 4.83
CA LEU A 105 0.42 28.84 5.86
C LEU A 105 0.78 30.06 6.72
N PHE A 106 2.00 30.08 7.23
CA PHE A 106 2.49 31.16 8.09
C PHE A 106 4.03 31.28 7.96
N GLY A 107 4.54 32.50 7.71
CA GLY A 107 5.98 32.72 7.52
C GLY A 107 6.56 31.80 6.42
N ASN A 108 7.59 31.04 6.75
CA ASN A 108 8.25 30.10 5.86
C ASN A 108 7.71 28.65 5.98
N TYR A 109 6.68 28.41 6.80
CA TYR A 109 6.10 27.10 7.00
C TYR A 109 5.05 26.78 5.95
N GLY A 110 5.17 25.59 5.34
CA GLY A 110 4.22 25.05 4.39
C GLY A 110 3.42 23.89 4.98
N PHE A 111 2.14 23.82 4.65
CA PHE A 111 1.28 22.67 4.97
C PHE A 111 1.05 21.84 3.70
N PRO A 112 1.16 20.49 3.76
CA PRO A 112 0.93 19.63 2.60
C PRO A 112 -0.54 19.62 2.20
N ILE A 113 -0.79 19.83 0.91
CA ILE A 113 -2.11 19.69 0.29
C ILE A 113 -2.02 18.54 -0.72
N GLY A 114 -2.78 17.47 -0.46
CA GLY A 114 -2.81 16.31 -1.31
C GLY A 114 -3.57 16.53 -2.62
N ASN A 115 -3.02 15.97 -3.69
CA ASN A 115 -3.58 16.05 -5.04
C ASN A 115 -4.35 14.78 -5.45
N LEU A 116 -4.28 13.68 -4.67
CA LEU A 116 -4.92 12.39 -4.98
C LEU A 116 -6.28 12.23 -4.25
N LYS A 117 -7.01 13.32 -4.10
CA LYS A 117 -8.34 13.32 -3.48
C LYS A 117 -9.34 12.47 -4.26
N GLY A 118 -10.32 11.89 -3.55
CA GLY A 118 -11.37 11.07 -4.14
C GLY A 118 -10.96 9.62 -4.44
N LYS A 119 -9.68 9.28 -4.28
CA LYS A 119 -9.23 7.89 -4.39
C LYS A 119 -9.43 7.14 -3.07
N LYS A 120 -9.67 5.83 -3.18
CA LYS A 120 -9.69 4.90 -2.04
C LYS A 120 -8.37 4.15 -1.99
N ALA A 121 -7.88 3.84 -0.79
CA ALA A 121 -6.76 2.91 -0.61
C ALA A 121 -7.14 1.71 0.24
N VAL A 122 -6.59 0.55 -0.08
CA VAL A 122 -6.65 -0.67 0.73
C VAL A 122 -5.23 -1.13 1.01
N VAL A 123 -4.92 -1.35 2.28
CA VAL A 123 -3.57 -1.75 2.70
C VAL A 123 -3.65 -3.10 3.42
N PHE A 124 -3.00 -4.09 2.85
CA PHE A 124 -2.80 -5.39 3.48
C PHE A 124 -1.38 -5.48 4.02
N CYS A 125 -1.25 -5.62 5.34
CA CYS A 125 0.04 -5.75 6.01
C CYS A 125 0.12 -7.07 6.76
N THR A 126 1.20 -7.82 6.57
CA THR A 126 1.53 -9.00 7.37
C THR A 126 2.62 -8.66 8.39
N TYR A 127 2.52 -9.24 9.58
CA TYR A 127 3.44 -9.02 10.69
C TYR A 127 3.95 -10.35 11.22
N GLY A 128 5.23 -10.41 11.59
CA GLY A 128 5.78 -11.49 12.39
C GLY A 128 5.38 -11.41 13.86
N SER A 129 5.14 -10.20 14.37
CA SER A 129 4.83 -9.94 15.78
C SER A 129 3.34 -10.14 16.09
N PRO A 130 3.00 -10.46 17.36
CA PRO A 130 1.62 -10.55 17.81
C PRO A 130 0.94 -9.18 17.89
N GLN A 131 -0.38 -9.17 17.75
CA GLN A 131 -1.17 -7.95 17.69
C GLN A 131 -1.03 -7.07 18.93
N PHE A 132 -1.01 -7.68 20.13
CA PHE A 132 -0.92 -6.91 21.36
C PHE A 132 0.37 -6.09 21.44
N ALA A 133 1.52 -6.68 21.06
CA ALA A 133 2.81 -5.97 21.07
C ALA A 133 2.77 -4.74 20.13
N ILE A 134 2.26 -4.91 18.90
CA ILE A 134 2.15 -3.81 17.94
C ILE A 134 1.19 -2.72 18.42
N ARG A 135 0.10 -3.08 19.13
CA ARG A 135 -0.90 -2.11 19.59
C ARG A 135 -0.49 -1.37 20.86
N THR A 136 0.15 -2.05 21.79
CA THR A 136 0.52 -1.47 23.09
C THR A 136 1.91 -0.84 23.04
N PHE A 137 2.98 -1.66 23.02
CA PHE A 137 4.36 -1.17 23.10
C PHE A 137 4.74 -0.28 21.91
N PHE A 138 4.26 -0.61 20.70
CA PHE A 138 4.64 0.11 19.49
C PHE A 138 3.52 1.02 18.93
N LEU A 139 2.44 1.25 19.69
CA LEU A 139 1.40 2.25 19.46
C LEU A 139 0.84 2.24 18.02
N ASN A 140 0.81 1.08 17.34
CA ASN A 140 0.43 0.95 15.92
C ASN A 140 1.25 1.83 14.97
N MET A 141 2.52 2.06 15.24
CA MET A 141 3.39 2.97 14.50
C MET A 141 3.33 2.75 12.97
N PRO A 142 3.45 1.52 12.42
CA PRO A 142 3.41 1.32 10.98
C PRO A 142 2.10 1.82 10.34
N THR A 143 0.96 1.51 10.97
CA THR A 143 -0.35 1.94 10.47
C THR A 143 -0.52 3.46 10.56
N LYS A 144 -0.10 4.08 11.66
CA LYS A 144 -0.16 5.53 11.84
C LYS A 144 0.70 6.26 10.81
N ARG A 145 1.92 5.75 10.55
CA ARG A 145 2.84 6.29 9.55
C ARG A 145 2.20 6.24 8.16
N LEU A 146 1.76 5.08 7.71
CA LEU A 146 1.14 4.93 6.39
C LEU A 146 -0.10 5.82 6.25
N ARG A 147 -0.97 5.83 7.27
CA ARG A 147 -2.19 6.63 7.23
C ARG A 147 -1.90 8.12 7.17
N ARG A 148 -1.16 8.64 8.15
CA ARG A 148 -0.94 10.09 8.31
C ARG A 148 0.19 10.61 7.45
N GLY A 149 1.32 9.87 7.42
CA GLY A 149 2.56 10.29 6.77
C GLY A 149 2.63 9.97 5.27
N VAL A 150 1.74 9.12 4.74
CA VAL A 150 1.72 8.79 3.31
C VAL A 150 0.37 9.15 2.71
N PHE A 151 -0.69 8.38 3.00
CA PHE A 151 -1.96 8.53 2.29
C PHE A 151 -2.67 9.86 2.55
N ASN A 152 -2.79 10.30 3.82
CA ASN A 152 -3.46 11.56 4.13
C ASN A 152 -2.72 12.77 3.55
N ILE A 153 -1.38 12.75 3.55
CA ILE A 153 -0.57 13.81 2.93
C ILE A 153 -0.86 13.89 1.42
N CYS A 154 -1.01 12.75 0.76
CA CYS A 154 -1.41 12.69 -0.66
C CYS A 154 -2.88 13.05 -0.91
N GLY A 155 -3.70 13.22 0.13
CA GLY A 155 -5.13 13.55 0.02
C GLY A 155 -6.04 12.32 -0.02
N ILE A 156 -5.51 11.10 0.15
CA ILE A 156 -6.29 9.86 0.21
C ILE A 156 -6.71 9.63 1.66
N THR A 157 -7.97 9.94 1.99
CA THR A 157 -8.51 9.83 3.36
C THR A 157 -9.33 8.56 3.59
N ASP A 158 -9.93 8.00 2.54
CA ASP A 158 -10.63 6.69 2.59
C ASP A 158 -9.60 5.56 2.48
N VAL A 159 -9.07 5.12 3.63
CA VAL A 159 -8.04 4.07 3.70
C VAL A 159 -8.48 2.92 4.60
N VAL A 160 -8.62 1.74 4.01
CA VAL A 160 -8.95 0.49 4.69
C VAL A 160 -7.66 -0.26 5.02
N TYR A 161 -7.41 -0.53 6.30
CA TYR A 161 -6.26 -1.31 6.76
C TYR A 161 -6.66 -2.71 7.19
N LYS A 162 -6.09 -3.73 6.58
CA LYS A 162 -6.17 -5.14 6.98
C LYS A 162 -4.81 -5.60 7.45
N ARG A 163 -4.71 -5.99 8.69
CA ARG A 163 -3.46 -6.34 9.37
C ARG A 163 -3.53 -7.79 9.83
N PHE A 164 -2.58 -8.58 9.41
CA PHE A 164 -2.46 -10.01 9.72
C PHE A 164 -1.24 -10.22 10.60
N PHE A 165 -1.48 -10.53 11.86
CA PHE A 165 -0.44 -10.61 12.88
C PHE A 165 0.05 -12.05 13.10
N ALA A 166 1.31 -12.18 13.55
CA ALA A 166 1.97 -13.43 13.88
C ALA A 166 1.94 -14.47 12.73
N VAL A 167 1.95 -14.01 11.48
CA VAL A 167 1.76 -14.85 10.29
C VAL A 167 2.67 -16.08 10.24
N PRO A 168 3.97 -16.05 10.63
CA PRO A 168 4.79 -17.24 10.67
C PRO A 168 4.33 -18.31 11.68
N PHE A 169 3.61 -17.91 12.72
CA PHE A 169 3.30 -18.74 13.88
C PHE A 169 1.83 -19.19 13.98
N VAL A 170 0.95 -18.66 13.12
CA VAL A 170 -0.46 -19.03 13.13
C VAL A 170 -0.71 -20.33 12.35
N SER A 171 -1.76 -21.06 12.77
CA SER A 171 -2.20 -22.28 12.10
C SER A 171 -2.67 -22.04 10.67
N GLN A 172 -2.73 -23.10 9.86
CA GLN A 172 -3.27 -23.04 8.51
C GLN A 172 -4.75 -22.59 8.52
N GLU A 173 -5.54 -23.06 9.47
CA GLU A 173 -6.94 -22.61 9.65
C GLU A 173 -7.03 -21.10 9.87
N LYS A 174 -6.14 -20.53 10.70
CA LYS A 174 -6.08 -19.08 10.92
C LYS A 174 -5.70 -18.32 9.67
N ARG A 175 -4.78 -18.84 8.86
CA ARG A 175 -4.42 -18.26 7.56
C ARG A 175 -5.62 -18.26 6.61
N GLN A 176 -6.42 -19.32 6.57
CA GLN A 176 -7.65 -19.37 5.78
C GLN A 176 -8.65 -18.28 6.25
N LYS A 177 -8.84 -18.12 7.56
CA LYS A 177 -9.68 -17.02 8.09
C LYS A 177 -9.17 -15.64 7.68
N PHE A 178 -7.85 -15.45 7.57
CA PHE A 178 -7.28 -14.22 7.04
C PHE A 178 -7.60 -14.02 5.56
N LEU A 179 -7.52 -15.07 4.73
CA LEU A 179 -7.90 -15.00 3.31
C LEU A 179 -9.39 -14.70 3.11
N GLU A 180 -10.28 -15.19 3.99
CA GLU A 180 -11.69 -14.80 3.94
C GLU A 180 -11.90 -13.29 4.21
N ILE A 181 -11.06 -12.68 5.07
CA ILE A 181 -11.08 -11.22 5.26
C ILE A 181 -10.61 -10.51 3.97
N VAL A 182 -9.65 -11.07 3.24
CA VAL A 182 -9.20 -10.53 1.94
C VAL A 182 -10.33 -10.58 0.92
N LYS A 183 -11.00 -11.73 0.76
CA LYS A 183 -12.17 -11.89 -0.13
C LYS A 183 -13.27 -10.87 0.20
N LYS A 184 -13.69 -10.81 1.47
CA LYS A 184 -14.70 -9.83 1.91
C LYS A 184 -14.27 -8.39 1.61
N THR A 185 -12.98 -8.09 1.69
CA THR A 185 -12.47 -6.76 1.37
C THR A 185 -12.52 -6.49 -0.12
N ALA A 186 -12.15 -7.45 -0.97
CA ALA A 186 -12.22 -7.35 -2.42
C ALA A 186 -13.67 -7.17 -2.92
N LEU A 187 -14.65 -7.81 -2.27
CA LEU A 187 -16.06 -7.63 -2.58
C LEU A 187 -16.61 -6.24 -2.22
N ASN A 188 -15.95 -5.48 -1.34
CA ASN A 188 -16.42 -4.18 -0.83
C ASN A 188 -15.57 -2.98 -1.27
N VAL A 189 -14.72 -3.15 -2.27
CA VAL A 189 -13.95 -2.05 -2.86
C VAL A 189 -14.71 -1.25 -3.90
#